data_f2297474e542d76ae090d890f4149c1c
#
_entry.id   f2297474e542d76ae090d890f4149c1c
#
_cell.length_a   1.000
_cell.length_b   1.000
_cell.length_c   1.000
_cell.angle_alpha   90.00
_cell.angle_beta   90.00
_cell.angle_gamma   90.00
#
_symmetry.space_group_name_H-M   'P 1'
#
loop_
_entity.id
_entity.type
_entity.pdbx_description
1 polymer ?
#
loop_
_entity_poly.entity_id
_entity_poly.type
_entity_poly.pdbx_seq_one_letter_code
_entity_poly.pdbx_strand_id
1 'polypeptide(L)'
;GDIALDDPRVVFLDFVNNVLKNLLTAFKEGREENVKQFVKKLEEKANKYFEALNAKDFHGFIKLIRNEGTDKIDIQLQDSTGQVIPLPNTAQKTSEYLAVLFAISELGHNKDDEVYPLVFDAPTSSFSAGKEGDFYDIVAQFNQQCVILTKDLLKTDGSLDLEKIEKLNCNV
;
A
#
# COMPACT_ATOMS: atom_id res chain seq x y z
N GLY A 1 -44.15 -16.74 -37.36
CA GLY A 1 -44.57 -15.37 -37.54
C GLY A 1 -43.40 -14.45 -37.28
N ASP A 2 -42.90 -13.77 -38.30
CA ASP A 2 -41.82 -12.78 -38.22
C ASP A 2 -42.33 -11.62 -37.37
N ILE A 3 -41.62 -11.34 -36.24
CA ILE A 3 -41.89 -10.15 -35.47
C ILE A 3 -41.37 -8.99 -36.29
N ALA A 4 -42.26 -8.10 -36.72
CA ALA A 4 -41.86 -6.94 -37.52
C ALA A 4 -40.87 -6.09 -36.70
N LEU A 5 -39.75 -5.70 -37.32
CA LEU A 5 -38.71 -4.86 -36.74
C LEU A 5 -39.22 -3.50 -36.23
N ASP A 6 -40.45 -3.11 -36.63
CA ASP A 6 -41.13 -1.87 -36.22
C ASP A 6 -42.17 -2.07 -35.10
N ASP A 7 -42.20 -3.24 -34.42
CA ASP A 7 -43.07 -3.39 -33.23
C ASP A 7 -42.60 -2.43 -32.14
N PRO A 8 -43.45 -1.51 -31.64
CA PRO A 8 -43.09 -0.56 -30.59
C PRO A 8 -42.47 -1.19 -29.33
N ARG A 9 -42.81 -2.45 -29.07
CA ARG A 9 -42.24 -3.21 -27.93
C ARG A 9 -40.78 -3.57 -28.18
N VAL A 10 -40.43 -3.93 -29.45
CA VAL A 10 -39.07 -4.25 -29.85
C VAL A 10 -38.20 -2.99 -29.80
N VAL A 11 -38.70 -1.89 -30.34
CA VAL A 11 -38.03 -0.57 -30.31
C VAL A 11 -37.77 -0.11 -28.84
N PHE A 12 -38.78 -0.28 -27.98
CA PHE A 12 -38.63 0.05 -26.55
C PHE A 12 -37.56 -0.83 -25.85
N LEU A 13 -37.58 -2.14 -26.09
CA LEU A 13 -36.60 -3.07 -25.52
C LEU A 13 -35.18 -2.78 -26.02
N ASP A 14 -35.02 -2.44 -27.28
CA ASP A 14 -33.72 -2.03 -27.82
C ASP A 14 -33.22 -0.73 -27.22
N PHE A 15 -34.10 0.24 -27.01
CA PHE A 15 -33.77 1.47 -26.32
C PHE A 15 -33.31 1.18 -24.89
N VAL A 16 -34.07 0.41 -24.13
CA VAL A 16 -33.72 0.03 -22.74
C VAL A 16 -32.39 -0.72 -22.70
N ASN A 17 -32.19 -1.67 -23.61
CA ASN A 17 -30.92 -2.43 -23.68
C ASN A 17 -29.72 -1.52 -23.98
N ASN A 18 -29.86 -0.54 -24.86
CA ASN A 18 -28.81 0.42 -25.18
C ASN A 18 -28.50 1.33 -23.98
N VAL A 19 -29.53 1.81 -23.26
CA VAL A 19 -29.34 2.59 -22.03
C VAL A 19 -28.59 1.77 -20.98
N LEU A 20 -28.98 0.51 -20.74
CA LEU A 20 -28.31 -0.37 -19.77
C LEU A 20 -26.86 -0.65 -20.17
N LYS A 21 -26.58 -0.88 -21.45
CA LYS A 21 -25.21 -1.06 -21.95
C LYS A 21 -24.35 0.19 -21.71
N ASN A 22 -24.89 1.36 -22.00
CA ASN A 22 -24.17 2.63 -21.81
C ASN A 22 -23.89 2.88 -20.32
N LEU A 23 -24.87 2.62 -19.43
CA LEU A 23 -24.67 2.71 -18.00
C LEU A 23 -23.60 1.75 -17.50
N LEU A 24 -23.65 0.48 -17.93
CA LEU A 24 -22.62 -0.50 -17.57
C LEU A 24 -21.22 -0.08 -18.01
N THR A 25 -21.10 0.46 -19.22
CA THR A 25 -19.84 0.97 -19.75
C THR A 25 -19.32 2.15 -18.89
N ALA A 26 -20.21 3.12 -18.59
CA ALA A 26 -19.84 4.27 -17.76
C ALA A 26 -19.38 3.86 -16.35
N PHE A 27 -20.08 2.88 -15.72
CA PHE A 27 -19.65 2.35 -14.43
C PHE A 27 -18.30 1.64 -14.47
N LYS A 28 -18.04 0.86 -15.52
CA LYS A 28 -16.74 0.19 -15.70
C LYS A 28 -15.61 1.20 -15.90
N GLU A 29 -15.81 2.18 -16.75
CA GLU A 29 -14.82 3.23 -17.01
C GLU A 29 -14.55 4.07 -15.75
N GLY A 30 -15.59 4.46 -15.02
CA GLY A 30 -15.45 5.18 -13.75
C GLY A 30 -14.69 4.38 -12.69
N ARG A 31 -14.96 3.06 -12.59
CA ARG A 31 -14.21 2.17 -11.68
C ARG A 31 -12.73 2.09 -12.08
N GLU A 32 -12.44 1.90 -13.35
CA GLU A 32 -11.08 1.80 -13.86
C GLU A 32 -10.28 3.07 -13.59
N GLU A 33 -10.85 4.23 -13.83
CA GLU A 33 -10.20 5.51 -13.57
C GLU A 33 -9.95 5.72 -12.06
N ASN A 34 -10.93 5.40 -11.21
CA ASN A 34 -10.77 5.48 -9.76
C ASN A 34 -9.65 4.57 -9.24
N VAL A 35 -9.57 3.33 -9.74
CA VAL A 35 -8.50 2.40 -9.37
C VAL A 35 -7.14 2.93 -9.83
N LYS A 36 -7.05 3.44 -11.04
CA LYS A 36 -5.82 4.03 -11.58
C LYS A 36 -5.33 5.20 -10.74
N GLN A 37 -6.23 6.11 -10.38
CA GLN A 37 -5.91 7.24 -9.52
C GLN A 37 -5.51 6.80 -8.10
N PHE A 38 -6.18 5.80 -7.55
CA PHE A 38 -5.82 5.24 -6.25
C PHE A 38 -4.43 4.63 -6.28
N VAL A 39 -4.12 3.78 -7.27
CA VAL A 39 -2.78 3.15 -7.40
C VAL A 39 -1.69 4.20 -7.54
N LYS A 40 -1.94 5.27 -8.30
CA LYS A 40 -0.99 6.38 -8.43
C LYS A 40 -0.73 7.07 -7.09
N LYS A 41 -1.78 7.42 -6.35
CA LYS A 41 -1.65 8.03 -5.01
C LYS A 41 -0.95 7.11 -4.03
N LEU A 42 -1.25 5.81 -4.09
CA LEU A 42 -0.61 4.80 -3.26
C LEU A 42 0.89 4.71 -3.57
N GLU A 43 1.28 4.68 -4.84
CA GLU A 43 2.68 4.67 -5.29
C GLU A 43 3.43 5.91 -4.80
N GLU A 44 2.85 7.09 -4.96
CA GLU A 44 3.44 8.36 -4.50
C GLU A 44 3.68 8.37 -2.98
N LYS A 45 2.71 7.89 -2.18
CA LYS A 45 2.85 7.80 -0.72
C LYS A 45 3.81 6.70 -0.30
N ALA A 46 3.73 5.53 -0.92
CA ALA A 46 4.65 4.42 -0.64
C ALA A 46 6.10 4.84 -0.88
N ASN A 47 6.37 5.60 -1.94
CA ASN A 47 7.73 6.08 -2.21
C ASN A 47 8.25 7.04 -1.14
N LYS A 48 7.42 7.89 -0.55
CA LYS A 48 7.84 8.73 0.59
C LYS A 48 8.28 7.90 1.79
N TYR A 49 7.51 6.86 2.14
CA TYR A 49 7.88 5.95 3.22
C TYR A 49 9.09 5.10 2.88
N PHE A 50 9.19 4.65 1.62
CA PHE A 50 10.34 3.88 1.16
C PHE A 50 11.64 4.68 1.21
N GLU A 51 11.60 5.94 0.78
CA GLU A 51 12.72 6.86 0.90
C GLU A 51 13.12 7.08 2.36
N ALA A 52 12.14 7.32 3.26
CA ALA A 52 12.41 7.50 4.68
C ALA A 52 13.07 6.27 5.32
N LEU A 53 12.62 5.05 4.95
CA LEU A 53 13.20 3.79 5.43
C LEU A 53 14.59 3.48 4.85
N ASN A 54 14.98 4.10 3.73
CA ASN A 54 16.19 3.74 3.00
C ASN A 54 17.15 4.92 2.75
N ALA A 55 16.88 6.08 3.31
CA ALA A 55 17.60 7.33 3.00
C ALA A 55 19.13 7.22 3.11
N LYS A 56 19.64 6.32 3.95
CA LYS A 56 21.08 6.13 4.21
C LYS A 56 21.70 4.97 3.43
N ASP A 57 20.85 4.04 2.94
CA ASP A 57 21.33 2.74 2.46
C ASP A 57 21.10 2.53 0.96
N PHE A 58 20.02 3.08 0.41
CA PHE A 58 19.60 2.79 -0.95
C PHE A 58 18.77 3.92 -1.56
N HIS A 59 19.15 4.34 -2.76
CA HIS A 59 18.43 5.32 -3.54
C HIS A 59 17.72 4.63 -4.72
N GLY A 60 16.44 4.50 -4.62
CA GLY A 60 15.57 3.92 -5.63
C GLY A 60 14.12 4.17 -5.29
N PHE A 61 13.22 3.54 -6.00
CA PHE A 61 11.79 3.75 -5.80
C PHE A 61 10.96 2.50 -6.11
N ILE A 62 9.76 2.48 -5.55
CA ILE A 62 8.76 1.46 -5.78
C ILE A 62 7.90 1.86 -6.98
N LYS A 63 7.64 0.90 -7.87
CA LYS A 63 6.65 0.98 -8.92
C LYS A 63 5.54 0.00 -8.66
N LEU A 64 4.28 0.47 -8.67
CA LEU A 64 3.09 -0.36 -8.54
C LEU A 64 2.53 -0.65 -9.92
N ILE A 65 2.58 -1.90 -10.33
CA ILE A 65 2.15 -2.34 -11.66
C ILE A 65 0.85 -3.12 -11.52
N ARG A 66 -0.23 -2.57 -12.07
CA ARG A 66 -1.49 -3.28 -12.17
C ARG A 66 -1.46 -4.22 -13.37
N ASN A 67 -1.72 -5.49 -13.12
CA ASN A 67 -1.79 -6.50 -14.17
C ASN A 67 -3.14 -6.40 -14.89
N GLU A 68 -3.09 -6.20 -16.21
CA GLU A 68 -4.29 -6.18 -17.05
C GLU A 68 -5.06 -7.50 -16.94
N GLY A 69 -6.38 -7.40 -16.81
CA GLY A 69 -7.27 -8.56 -16.69
C GLY A 69 -7.30 -9.24 -15.32
N THR A 70 -6.52 -8.74 -14.35
CA THR A 70 -6.60 -9.16 -12.94
C THR A 70 -6.66 -7.94 -12.03
N ASP A 71 -7.22 -8.10 -10.82
CA ASP A 71 -7.17 -7.02 -9.81
C ASP A 71 -5.85 -7.08 -8.98
N LYS A 72 -4.80 -7.72 -9.49
CA LYS A 72 -3.51 -7.84 -8.81
C LYS A 72 -2.63 -6.64 -9.12
N ILE A 73 -1.92 -6.20 -8.09
CA ILE A 73 -0.90 -5.15 -8.18
C ILE A 73 0.42 -5.78 -7.75
N ASP A 74 1.41 -5.73 -8.63
CA ASP A 74 2.77 -6.17 -8.33
C ASP A 74 3.61 -4.98 -7.84
N ILE A 75 4.44 -5.23 -6.83
CA ILE A 75 5.40 -4.26 -6.32
C ILE A 75 6.74 -4.55 -7.00
N GLN A 76 7.30 -3.54 -7.65
CA GLN A 76 8.58 -3.64 -8.35
C GLN A 76 9.54 -2.58 -7.81
N LEU A 77 10.72 -3.03 -7.35
CA LEU A 77 11.80 -2.12 -6.95
C LEU A 77 12.59 -1.68 -8.18
N GLN A 78 12.85 -0.38 -8.27
CA GLN A 78 13.70 0.21 -9.30
C GLN A 78 14.81 1.03 -8.65
N ASP A 79 15.98 1.07 -9.28
CA ASP A 79 17.06 1.95 -8.88
C ASP A 79 16.82 3.42 -9.27
N SER A 80 17.73 4.31 -8.92
CA SER A 80 17.63 5.74 -9.23
C SER A 80 17.59 6.05 -10.73
N THR A 81 17.97 5.11 -11.59
CA THR A 81 17.92 5.24 -13.06
C THR A 81 16.63 4.70 -13.66
N GLY A 82 15.78 4.07 -12.84
CA GLY A 82 14.55 3.41 -13.28
C GLY A 82 14.74 1.96 -13.73
N GLN A 83 15.95 1.41 -13.52
CA GLN A 83 16.20 0.02 -13.86
C GLN A 83 15.64 -0.91 -12.78
N VAL A 84 14.92 -1.95 -13.21
CA VAL A 84 14.31 -2.93 -12.30
C VAL A 84 15.38 -3.71 -11.57
N ILE A 85 15.20 -3.87 -10.25
CA ILE A 85 16.00 -4.74 -9.41
C ILE A 85 15.25 -6.08 -9.26
N PRO A 86 15.67 -7.12 -9.97
CA PRO A 86 14.87 -8.36 -10.02
C PRO A 86 14.96 -9.17 -8.73
N LEU A 87 16.03 -8.98 -7.94
CA LEU A 87 16.27 -9.71 -6.69
C LEU A 87 16.70 -8.74 -5.59
N PRO A 88 15.75 -7.98 -5.00
CA PRO A 88 16.06 -7.15 -3.85
C PRO A 88 16.46 -8.02 -2.66
N ASN A 89 17.38 -7.51 -1.84
CA ASN A 89 17.75 -8.18 -0.59
C ASN A 89 16.59 -8.16 0.41
N THR A 90 16.70 -8.94 1.49
CA THR A 90 15.62 -9.11 2.47
C THR A 90 15.22 -7.76 3.09
N ALA A 91 16.18 -6.90 3.45
CA ALA A 91 15.89 -5.59 4.03
C ALA A 91 15.17 -4.66 3.04
N GLN A 92 15.57 -4.64 1.77
CA GLN A 92 14.89 -3.90 0.71
C GLN A 92 13.44 -4.39 0.54
N LYS A 93 13.26 -5.72 0.47
CA LYS A 93 11.94 -6.33 0.31
C LYS A 93 11.01 -6.03 1.51
N THR A 94 11.55 -6.11 2.73
CA THR A 94 10.79 -5.71 3.93
C THR A 94 10.41 -4.23 3.87
N SER A 95 11.31 -3.35 3.44
CA SER A 95 11.03 -1.91 3.29
C SER A 95 9.96 -1.63 2.23
N GLU A 96 9.95 -2.37 1.12
CA GLU A 96 8.88 -2.26 0.09
C GLU A 96 7.51 -2.55 0.69
N TYR A 97 7.37 -3.68 1.40
CA TYR A 97 6.10 -4.06 2.01
C TYR A 97 5.66 -3.09 3.11
N LEU A 98 6.57 -2.66 3.98
CA LEU A 98 6.27 -1.69 5.02
C LEU A 98 5.85 -0.34 4.42
N ALA A 99 6.55 0.14 3.41
CA ALA A 99 6.24 1.40 2.75
C ALA A 99 4.82 1.39 2.13
N VAL A 100 4.46 0.30 1.45
CA VAL A 100 3.11 0.13 0.90
C VAL A 100 2.05 0.01 2.00
N LEU A 101 2.33 -0.74 3.08
CA LEU A 101 1.42 -0.87 4.22
C LEU A 101 1.17 0.49 4.90
N PHE A 102 2.21 1.27 5.15
CA PHE A 102 2.09 2.61 5.72
C PHE A 102 1.29 3.54 4.81
N ALA A 103 1.52 3.49 3.51
CA ALA A 103 0.78 4.28 2.53
C ALA A 103 -0.72 3.91 2.49
N ILE A 104 -1.05 2.62 2.53
CA ILE A 104 -2.44 2.14 2.62
C ILE A 104 -3.10 2.64 3.90
N SER A 105 -2.40 2.52 5.03
CA SER A 105 -2.89 2.97 6.32
C SER A 105 -3.20 4.47 6.31
N GLU A 106 -2.29 5.30 5.79
CA GLU A 106 -2.51 6.75 5.69
C GLU A 106 -3.67 7.10 4.77
N LEU A 107 -3.80 6.42 3.62
CA LEU A 107 -4.91 6.65 2.68
C LEU A 107 -6.26 6.20 3.24
N GLY A 108 -6.28 5.19 4.11
CA GLY A 108 -7.48 4.69 4.77
C GLY A 108 -8.03 5.66 5.83
N HIS A 109 -7.17 6.46 6.46
CA HIS A 109 -7.54 7.37 7.55
C HIS A 109 -8.39 8.58 7.12
N ASN A 110 -8.53 8.86 5.84
CA ASN A 110 -9.30 10.02 5.34
C ASN A 110 -10.82 9.78 5.31
N LYS A 111 -11.31 8.70 5.87
CA LYS A 111 -12.74 8.41 6.00
C LYS A 111 -13.06 8.27 7.48
N ASP A 112 -14.23 8.75 7.89
CA ASP A 112 -14.76 8.68 9.27
C ASP A 112 -14.98 7.24 9.80
N ASP A 113 -14.26 6.28 9.26
CA ASP A 113 -14.37 4.87 9.56
C ASP A 113 -13.41 4.46 10.71
N GLU A 114 -13.73 3.35 11.33
CA GLU A 114 -12.98 2.76 12.44
C GLU A 114 -11.48 2.63 12.14
N VAL A 115 -10.66 3.12 13.03
CA VAL A 115 -9.20 3.03 12.94
C VAL A 115 -8.76 1.68 13.50
N TYR A 116 -8.31 0.78 12.63
CA TYR A 116 -7.80 -0.52 13.04
C TYR A 116 -6.34 -0.43 13.49
N PRO A 117 -5.94 -1.15 14.57
CA PRO A 117 -4.56 -1.19 14.98
C PRO A 117 -3.67 -1.88 13.94
N LEU A 118 -2.46 -1.39 13.76
CA LEU A 118 -1.42 -2.09 13.00
C LEU A 118 -0.69 -3.06 13.93
N VAL A 119 -0.52 -4.29 13.49
CA VAL A 119 0.21 -5.32 14.23
C VAL A 119 1.42 -5.77 13.40
N PHE A 120 2.60 -5.65 13.98
CA PHE A 120 3.86 -6.04 13.35
C PHE A 120 4.51 -7.18 14.13
N ASP A 121 4.92 -8.22 13.43
CA ASP A 121 5.70 -9.33 13.98
C ASP A 121 7.13 -9.25 13.44
N ALA A 122 8.07 -8.90 14.30
CA ALA A 122 9.50 -8.75 14.02
C ALA A 122 9.81 -7.96 12.72
N PRO A 123 9.22 -6.77 12.50
CA PRO A 123 9.28 -6.05 11.23
C PRO A 123 10.69 -5.60 10.86
N THR A 124 11.56 -5.44 11.85
CA THR A 124 12.92 -4.92 11.75
C THR A 124 13.99 -5.99 11.75
N SER A 125 13.61 -7.27 11.80
CA SER A 125 14.53 -8.40 11.93
C SER A 125 15.63 -8.48 10.84
N SER A 126 15.41 -7.87 9.68
CA SER A 126 16.36 -7.78 8.57
C SER A 126 17.06 -6.42 8.45
N PHE A 127 16.79 -5.50 9.38
CA PHE A 127 17.29 -4.13 9.32
C PHE A 127 18.61 -3.96 10.06
N SER A 128 19.43 -2.99 9.60
CA SER A 128 20.53 -2.46 10.39
C SER A 128 19.98 -1.57 11.52
N ALA A 129 20.78 -1.33 12.56
CA ALA A 129 20.38 -0.49 13.70
C ALA A 129 19.90 0.93 13.27
N GLY A 130 20.51 1.52 12.24
CA GLY A 130 20.07 2.82 11.73
C GLY A 130 18.70 2.76 11.08
N LYS A 131 18.45 1.74 10.26
CA LYS A 131 17.18 1.52 9.56
C LYS A 131 16.06 1.11 10.51
N GLU A 132 16.39 0.40 11.59
CA GLU A 132 15.48 0.09 12.67
C GLU A 132 14.97 1.39 13.33
N GLY A 133 15.87 2.36 13.61
CA GLY A 133 15.48 3.67 14.12
C GLY A 133 14.52 4.40 13.18
N ASP A 134 14.83 4.43 11.88
CA ASP A 134 13.97 5.06 10.86
C ASP A 134 12.57 4.44 10.83
N PHE A 135 12.43 3.12 11.03
CA PHE A 135 11.13 2.45 11.16
C PHE A 135 10.33 2.95 12.37
N TYR A 136 10.96 3.01 13.55
CA TYR A 136 10.27 3.48 14.76
C TYR A 136 9.90 4.96 14.66
N ASP A 137 10.73 5.80 14.05
CA ASP A 137 10.44 7.22 13.82
C ASP A 137 9.20 7.40 12.92
N ILE A 138 9.03 6.53 11.92
CA ILE A 138 7.84 6.53 11.07
C ILE A 138 6.61 6.10 11.87
N VAL A 139 6.70 4.98 12.60
CA VAL A 139 5.57 4.45 13.38
C VAL A 139 5.09 5.45 14.44
N ALA A 140 6.01 6.18 15.08
CA ALA A 140 5.69 7.21 16.05
C ALA A 140 4.86 8.38 15.50
N GLN A 141 4.82 8.56 14.18
CA GLN A 141 4.04 9.60 13.52
C GLN A 141 2.60 9.18 13.18
N PHE A 142 2.28 7.89 13.33
CA PHE A 142 0.92 7.42 13.07
C PHE A 142 -0.05 7.79 14.20
N ASN A 143 -1.24 8.26 13.83
CA ASN A 143 -2.33 8.56 14.78
C ASN A 143 -3.15 7.32 15.17
N GLN A 144 -2.63 6.12 14.93
CA GLN A 144 -3.31 4.86 15.22
C GLN A 144 -2.47 4.01 16.16
N GLN A 145 -3.12 3.10 16.85
CA GLN A 145 -2.44 2.15 17.71
C GLN A 145 -1.57 1.21 16.85
N CYS A 146 -0.29 1.08 17.22
CA CYS A 146 0.64 0.11 16.66
C CYS A 146 1.07 -0.88 17.74
N VAL A 147 0.96 -2.17 17.46
CA VAL A 147 1.45 -3.26 18.30
C VAL A 147 2.64 -3.89 17.61
N ILE A 148 3.80 -3.89 18.26
CA ILE A 148 5.04 -4.40 17.67
C ILE A 148 5.57 -5.53 18.56
N LEU A 149 5.64 -6.73 18.00
CA LEU A 149 6.32 -7.87 18.62
C LEU A 149 7.77 -7.88 18.14
N THR A 150 8.72 -7.62 19.02
CA THR A 150 10.12 -7.48 18.61
C THR A 150 11.07 -7.94 19.71
N LYS A 151 12.28 -8.33 19.31
CA LYS A 151 13.42 -8.56 20.19
C LYS A 151 14.35 -7.35 20.28
N ASP A 152 14.11 -6.32 19.48
CA ASP A 152 14.99 -5.15 19.36
C ASP A 152 15.10 -4.34 20.65
N LEU A 153 14.13 -4.52 21.57
CA LEU A 153 14.09 -3.88 22.87
C LEU A 153 14.70 -4.73 23.99
N LEU A 154 15.36 -5.83 23.63
CA LEU A 154 16.09 -6.67 24.57
C LEU A 154 17.60 -6.45 24.43
N LYS A 155 18.27 -6.45 25.58
CA LYS A 155 19.74 -6.56 25.64
C LYS A 155 20.18 -8.00 25.34
N THR A 156 21.47 -8.20 25.16
CA THR A 156 22.06 -9.52 24.88
C THR A 156 21.85 -10.53 26.01
N ASP A 157 21.62 -10.08 27.24
CA ASP A 157 21.31 -10.90 28.41
C ASP A 157 19.79 -11.21 28.54
N GLY A 158 18.96 -10.73 27.60
CA GLY A 158 17.52 -10.92 27.57
C GLY A 158 16.73 -9.94 28.46
N SER A 159 17.41 -9.01 29.14
CA SER A 159 16.73 -7.93 29.89
C SER A 159 16.23 -6.83 28.94
N LEU A 160 15.25 -6.03 29.40
CA LEU A 160 14.75 -4.89 28.63
C LEU A 160 15.80 -3.79 28.49
N ASP A 161 15.93 -3.22 27.31
CA ASP A 161 16.72 -2.03 27.05
C ASP A 161 15.89 -0.77 27.34
N LEU A 162 15.88 -0.36 28.61
CA LEU A 162 15.07 0.77 29.07
C LEU A 162 15.46 2.09 28.40
N GLU A 163 16.75 2.30 28.09
CA GLU A 163 17.18 3.51 27.40
C GLU A 163 16.60 3.58 25.97
N LYS A 164 16.56 2.45 25.28
CA LYS A 164 15.97 2.37 23.94
C LYS A 164 14.46 2.56 23.98
N ILE A 165 13.79 1.94 24.95
CA ILE A 165 12.34 2.07 25.16
C ILE A 165 11.97 3.53 25.44
N GLU A 166 12.69 4.20 26.31
CA GLU A 166 12.45 5.60 26.68
C GLU A 166 12.61 6.54 25.45
N LYS A 167 13.64 6.30 24.63
CA LYS A 167 13.85 7.07 23.38
C LYS A 167 12.72 6.89 22.35
N LEU A 168 12.13 5.71 22.30
CA LEU A 168 11.04 5.40 21.36
C LEU A 168 9.67 5.89 21.84
N ASN A 169 9.57 6.38 23.10
CA ASN A 169 8.33 6.86 23.70
C ASN A 169 7.16 5.86 23.54
N CYS A 170 7.46 4.56 23.63
CA CYS A 170 6.48 3.49 23.53
C CYS A 170 6.13 2.92 24.92
N ASN A 171 4.91 2.41 25.03
CA ASN A 171 4.46 1.63 26.19
C ASN A 171 4.87 0.16 25.99
N VAL A 172 5.49 -0.45 27.00
CA VAL A 172 5.96 -1.84 26.99
C VAL A 172 5.18 -2.69 28.01
#